data_baf7ccf6e5fc11d9ca0cc192c876edf8
#
_entry.id   baf7ccf6e5fc11d9ca0cc192c876edf8
#
_cell.length_a   1.000
_cell.length_b   1.000
_cell.length_c   1.000
_cell.angle_alpha   90.00
_cell.angle_beta   90.00
_cell.angle_gamma   90.00
#
_symmetry.space_group_name_H-M   'P 1'
#
loop_
_entity.id
_entity.type
_entity.pdbx_description
1 polymer ?
#
loop_
_entity_poly.entity_id
_entity_poly.type
_entity_poly.pdbx_seq_one_letter_code
_entity_poly.pdbx_strand_id
1 'polypeptide(L)'
;LCFLLGSLWHPLAAGSAEFGEIDLGGYLLGSWPRDQTLFNQGDTVPASVQHGFGAGLKIGLFPHATRRMLGIEIDSYGHGGALSFPNTANGHNNGTGRSSLLVLNTMVNLVLRYPGEVVTPYIGIGGGWSHGTLLNPNIIGRADKDFESARAFGHQYLAGAQVMVSPKVYVFGEYRYFSANYHWDGLAVDFRVH
;
A
#
# COMPACT_ATOMS: atom_id res chain seq x y z
N LEU A 1 2.24 3.45 10.46
CA LEU A 1 1.50 2.36 11.12
C LEU A 1 0.18 2.20 10.37
N CYS A 2 0.01 1.14 9.60
CA CYS A 2 -1.30 0.81 9.01
C CYS A 2 -2.08 -0.03 10.02
N PHE A 3 -3.17 0.48 10.54
CA PHE A 3 -4.16 -0.34 11.25
C PHE A 3 -5.27 -0.71 10.26
N LEU A 4 -5.43 -2.00 10.05
CA LEU A 4 -6.50 -2.59 9.27
C LEU A 4 -7.61 -3.03 10.21
N LEU A 5 -8.76 -2.41 10.10
CA LEU A 5 -9.95 -2.77 10.84
C LEU A 5 -10.94 -3.45 9.89
N GLY A 6 -11.09 -4.75 10.11
CA GLY A 6 -12.24 -5.54 9.72
C GLY A 6 -12.36 -5.92 8.25
N SER A 7 -12.24 -7.21 7.98
CA SER A 7 -12.72 -7.77 6.74
C SER A 7 -13.49 -9.06 6.97
N LEU A 8 -14.53 -9.23 6.18
CA LEU A 8 -15.27 -10.47 6.06
C LEU A 8 -14.48 -11.38 5.11
N TRP A 9 -13.96 -12.47 5.63
CA TRP A 9 -13.33 -13.51 4.83
C TRP A 9 -14.34 -14.64 4.61
N HIS A 10 -14.60 -14.96 3.35
CA HIS A 10 -15.36 -16.14 2.98
C HIS A 10 -14.43 -17.14 2.31
N PRO A 11 -14.17 -18.33 2.88
CA PRO A 11 -13.63 -19.42 2.11
C PRO A 11 -14.65 -19.78 1.03
N LEU A 12 -14.29 -19.59 -0.23
CA LEU A 12 -15.08 -20.06 -1.37
C LEU A 12 -15.01 -21.59 -1.41
N ALA A 13 -16.05 -22.24 -0.88
CA ALA A 13 -16.07 -23.67 -0.60
C ALA A 13 -16.26 -24.59 -1.84
N ALA A 14 -16.41 -24.05 -3.04
CA ALA A 14 -16.87 -24.85 -4.18
C ALA A 14 -15.76 -25.53 -5.01
N GLY A 15 -14.49 -25.21 -4.83
CA GLY A 15 -13.36 -25.82 -5.56
C GLY A 15 -12.11 -26.02 -4.73
N SER A 16 -12.11 -25.56 -3.49
CA SER A 16 -10.93 -25.46 -2.63
C SER A 16 -10.54 -26.77 -1.92
N ALA A 17 -11.44 -27.75 -1.88
CA ALA A 17 -11.21 -28.97 -1.10
C ALA A 17 -10.03 -29.81 -1.61
N GLU A 18 -9.72 -29.73 -2.89
CA GLU A 18 -8.67 -30.53 -3.51
C GLU A 18 -7.30 -29.81 -3.56
N PHE A 19 -7.29 -28.49 -3.74
CA PHE A 19 -6.06 -27.70 -3.91
C PHE A 19 -5.62 -26.94 -2.67
N GLY A 20 -6.51 -26.56 -1.77
CA GLY A 20 -6.17 -25.75 -0.60
C GLY A 20 -7.31 -24.85 -0.13
N GLU A 21 -6.96 -23.89 0.69
CA GLU A 21 -7.86 -22.85 1.20
C GLU A 21 -7.74 -21.61 0.35
N ILE A 22 -8.87 -21.07 -0.09
CA ILE A 22 -8.95 -19.79 -0.79
C ILE A 22 -9.58 -18.77 0.16
N ASP A 23 -8.88 -17.72 0.40
CA ASP A 23 -9.27 -16.60 1.26
C ASP A 23 -9.62 -15.38 0.42
N LEU A 24 -10.71 -14.70 0.74
CA LEU A 24 -11.10 -13.42 0.15
C LEU A 24 -11.33 -12.41 1.25
N GLY A 25 -10.67 -11.27 1.18
CA GLY A 25 -10.75 -10.23 2.20
C GLY A 25 -10.89 -8.83 1.63
N GLY A 26 -11.65 -7.99 2.34
CA GLY A 26 -11.69 -6.54 2.12
C GLY A 26 -11.27 -5.82 3.39
N TYR A 27 -10.66 -4.63 3.27
CA TYR A 27 -10.13 -3.93 4.42
C TYR A 27 -10.06 -2.41 4.22
N LEU A 28 -9.99 -1.70 5.33
CA LEU A 28 -9.66 -0.29 5.41
C LEU A 28 -8.22 -0.14 5.89
N LEU A 29 -7.52 0.87 5.41
CA LEU A 29 -6.14 1.15 5.81
C LEU A 29 -5.94 2.62 6.15
N GLY A 30 -5.06 2.88 7.11
CA GLY A 30 -4.47 4.19 7.35
C GLY A 30 -3.00 4.15 6.95
N SER A 31 -2.52 5.16 6.26
CA SER A 31 -1.13 5.26 5.82
C SER A 31 -0.42 6.40 6.56
N TRP A 32 0.78 6.12 7.06
CA TRP A 32 1.68 7.08 7.69
C TRP A 32 2.98 7.13 6.90
N PRO A 33 3.05 7.96 5.85
CA PRO A 33 4.29 8.14 5.10
C PRO A 33 5.33 8.84 5.97
N ARG A 34 6.59 8.56 5.69
CA ARG A 34 7.70 9.34 6.26
C ARG A 34 7.91 10.60 5.45
N ASP A 35 8.49 11.63 6.08
CA ASP A 35 8.95 12.81 5.37
C ASP A 35 9.92 12.39 4.27
N GLN A 36 9.70 12.93 3.09
CA GLN A 36 10.38 12.56 1.86
C GLN A 36 11.28 13.71 1.40
N THR A 37 12.27 13.33 0.63
CA THR A 37 13.12 14.30 -0.05
C THR A 37 12.76 14.26 -1.54
N LEU A 38 12.32 15.39 -2.08
CA LEU A 38 12.05 15.55 -3.50
C LEU A 38 13.32 16.04 -4.20
N PHE A 39 13.69 15.39 -5.29
CA PHE A 39 14.72 15.87 -6.19
C PHE A 39 14.01 16.58 -7.36
N ASN A 40 14.14 17.91 -7.41
CA ASN A 40 13.59 18.72 -8.48
C ASN A 40 14.73 19.48 -9.18
N GLN A 41 15.01 19.17 -10.43
CA GLN A 41 16.00 19.86 -11.30
C GLN A 41 17.36 20.12 -10.64
N GLY A 42 17.84 19.20 -9.82
CA GLY A 42 19.15 19.31 -9.14
C GLY A 42 19.09 19.82 -7.71
N ASP A 43 17.96 20.33 -7.27
CA ASP A 43 17.74 20.77 -5.89
C ASP A 43 17.01 19.72 -5.07
N THR A 44 17.44 19.58 -3.82
CA THR A 44 16.83 18.68 -2.84
C THR A 44 15.88 19.48 -1.96
N VAL A 45 14.57 19.21 -2.05
CA VAL A 45 13.54 19.92 -1.30
C VAL A 45 12.84 18.96 -0.33
N PRO A 46 12.76 19.28 0.97
CA PRO A 46 12.00 18.47 1.91
C PRO A 46 10.51 18.54 1.58
N ALA A 47 9.86 17.38 1.48
CA ALA A 47 8.43 17.27 1.27
C ALA A 47 7.79 16.50 2.41
N SER A 48 6.70 17.03 2.92
CA SER A 48 5.89 16.38 3.93
C SER A 48 4.68 15.72 3.27
N VAL A 49 4.52 14.43 3.48
CA VAL A 49 3.35 13.66 3.04
C VAL A 49 2.44 13.46 4.23
N GLN A 50 1.22 13.98 4.13
CA GLN A 50 0.24 13.85 5.20
C GLN A 50 -0.33 12.42 5.26
N HIS A 51 -0.81 12.06 6.45
CA HIS A 51 -1.52 10.79 6.67
C HIS A 51 -2.68 10.64 5.69
N GLY A 52 -2.89 9.40 5.25
CA GLY A 52 -3.95 9.08 4.32
C GLY A 52 -4.79 7.89 4.78
N PHE A 53 -5.96 7.78 4.19
CA PHE A 53 -6.85 6.64 4.36
C PHE A 53 -7.07 5.96 3.02
N GLY A 54 -7.40 4.68 3.09
CA GLY A 54 -7.64 3.90 1.90
C GLY A 54 -8.41 2.62 2.18
N ALA A 55 -8.55 1.83 1.13
CA ALA A 55 -9.20 0.54 1.19
C ALA A 55 -8.51 -0.44 0.24
N GLY A 56 -8.68 -1.72 0.49
CA GLY A 56 -8.12 -2.77 -0.35
C GLY A 56 -8.93 -4.05 -0.33
N LEU A 57 -8.61 -4.89 -1.30
CA LEU A 57 -9.13 -6.25 -1.45
C LEU A 57 -7.95 -7.18 -1.62
N LYS A 58 -8.03 -8.36 -1.01
CA LYS A 58 -7.02 -9.39 -1.16
C LYS A 58 -7.63 -10.77 -1.36
N ILE A 59 -6.96 -11.57 -2.16
CA ILE A 59 -7.28 -12.98 -2.38
C ILE A 59 -6.04 -13.81 -2.13
N GLY A 60 -6.15 -14.82 -1.28
CA GLY A 60 -5.06 -15.72 -0.90
C GLY A 60 -5.36 -17.15 -1.28
N LEU A 61 -4.34 -17.91 -1.65
CA LEU A 61 -4.36 -19.34 -1.86
C LEU A 61 -3.34 -20.02 -0.95
N PHE A 62 -3.79 -20.90 -0.09
CA PHE A 62 -2.97 -21.65 0.88
C PHE A 62 -3.11 -23.16 0.63
N PRO A 63 -2.15 -23.78 -0.12
CA PRO A 63 -2.24 -25.17 -0.53
C PRO A 63 -2.21 -26.16 0.65
N HIS A 64 -2.91 -27.27 0.51
CA HIS A 64 -2.84 -28.38 1.48
C HIS A 64 -1.44 -28.98 1.59
N ALA A 65 -0.67 -28.97 0.50
CA ALA A 65 0.70 -29.48 0.46
C ALA A 65 1.63 -28.80 1.49
N THR A 66 1.37 -27.52 1.79
CA THR A 66 2.10 -26.75 2.81
C THR A 66 1.41 -26.76 4.18
N ARG A 67 0.44 -27.65 4.40
CA ARG A 67 -0.45 -27.65 5.59
C ARG A 67 -1.12 -26.29 5.80
N ARG A 68 -1.39 -25.54 4.72
CA ARG A 68 -1.93 -24.18 4.71
C ARG A 68 -1.05 -23.15 5.42
N MET A 69 0.22 -23.47 5.66
CA MET A 69 1.14 -22.55 6.31
C MET A 69 1.73 -21.54 5.33
N LEU A 70 2.05 -21.97 4.12
CA LEU A 70 2.61 -21.12 3.07
C LEU A 70 1.57 -20.91 1.98
N GLY A 71 1.36 -19.65 1.61
CA GLY A 71 0.41 -19.26 0.58
C GLY A 71 0.88 -18.09 -0.26
N ILE A 72 0.17 -17.89 -1.34
CA ILE A 72 0.33 -16.74 -2.24
C ILE A 72 -0.92 -15.87 -2.11
N GLU A 73 -0.74 -14.58 -1.96
CA GLU A 73 -1.82 -13.60 -1.86
C GLU A 73 -1.65 -12.53 -2.94
N ILE A 74 -2.72 -12.22 -3.65
CA ILE A 74 -2.82 -11.04 -4.50
C ILE A 74 -3.58 -9.99 -3.73
N ASP A 75 -3.03 -8.80 -3.64
CA ASP A 75 -3.53 -7.70 -2.83
C ASP A 75 -3.59 -6.42 -3.68
N SER A 76 -4.75 -5.82 -3.76
CA SER A 76 -4.96 -4.55 -4.47
C SER A 76 -5.56 -3.53 -3.53
N TYR A 77 -4.87 -2.40 -3.35
CA TYR A 77 -5.29 -1.36 -2.44
C TYR A 77 -4.95 0.03 -2.94
N GLY A 78 -5.82 0.97 -2.59
CA GLY A 78 -5.64 2.38 -2.88
C GLY A 78 -5.68 3.21 -1.61
N HIS A 79 -4.84 4.24 -1.55
CA HIS A 79 -4.89 5.24 -0.49
C HIS A 79 -4.61 6.63 -1.04
N GLY A 80 -5.23 7.62 -0.42
CA GLY A 80 -5.01 9.03 -0.71
C GLY A 80 -4.21 9.70 0.40
N GLY A 81 -3.53 10.79 0.06
CA GLY A 81 -2.82 11.67 1.00
C GLY A 81 -2.60 13.03 0.39
N ALA A 82 -2.19 14.01 1.20
CA ALA A 82 -1.80 15.32 0.70
C ALA A 82 -0.28 15.46 0.76
N LEU A 83 0.29 15.94 -0.33
CA LEU A 83 1.70 16.28 -0.44
C LEU A 83 1.86 17.79 -0.25
N SER A 84 2.70 18.20 0.69
CA SER A 84 3.06 19.61 0.93
C SER A 84 4.56 19.77 0.78
N PHE A 85 4.98 20.78 0.04
CA PHE A 85 6.40 21.10 -0.20
C PHE A 85 6.60 22.61 -0.26
N PRO A 86 7.79 23.12 0.13
CA PRO A 86 8.15 24.51 -0.08
C PRO A 86 8.22 24.81 -1.59
N ASN A 87 7.49 25.82 -2.03
CA ASN A 87 7.48 26.25 -3.42
C ASN A 87 8.60 27.27 -3.64
N THR A 88 9.83 26.77 -3.88
CA THR A 88 11.00 27.60 -4.12
C THR A 88 11.31 27.68 -5.61
N ALA A 89 11.36 28.90 -6.14
CA ALA A 89 11.88 29.17 -7.49
C ALA A 89 12.97 30.23 -7.41
N ASN A 90 14.11 29.95 -8.04
CA ASN A 90 15.27 30.87 -8.10
C ASN A 90 15.74 31.36 -6.70
N GLY A 91 15.68 30.48 -5.68
CA GLY A 91 16.08 30.84 -4.31
C GLY A 91 15.05 31.70 -3.54
N HIS A 92 13.91 32.03 -4.13
CA HIS A 92 12.82 32.75 -3.46
C HIS A 92 11.75 31.78 -3.01
N ASN A 93 11.33 31.88 -1.75
CA ASN A 93 10.24 31.08 -1.20
C ASN A 93 8.88 31.72 -1.60
N ASN A 94 8.18 31.10 -2.53
CA ASN A 94 6.86 31.54 -3.04
C ASN A 94 5.69 30.85 -2.32
N GLY A 95 5.89 30.42 -1.09
CA GLY A 95 4.86 29.80 -0.28
C GLY A 95 4.95 28.27 -0.27
N THR A 96 3.84 27.62 0.12
CA THR A 96 3.73 26.15 0.20
C THR A 96 2.90 25.64 -0.94
N GLY A 97 3.49 24.80 -1.78
CA GLY A 97 2.76 24.01 -2.78
C GLY A 97 2.00 22.88 -2.10
N ARG A 98 0.80 22.59 -2.59
CA ARG A 98 -0.02 21.44 -2.15
C ARG A 98 -0.49 20.67 -3.35
N SER A 99 -0.44 19.34 -3.26
CA SER A 99 -1.00 18.42 -4.25
C SER A 99 -1.67 17.26 -3.53
N SER A 100 -2.76 16.76 -4.09
CA SER A 100 -3.34 15.50 -3.61
C SER A 100 -2.65 14.34 -4.30
N LEU A 101 -2.21 13.36 -3.52
CA LEU A 101 -1.58 12.13 -4.01
C LEU A 101 -2.58 10.98 -3.86
N LEU A 102 -2.85 10.29 -4.95
CA LEU A 102 -3.58 9.02 -4.97
C LEU A 102 -2.60 7.92 -5.37
N VAL A 103 -2.51 6.88 -4.56
CA VAL A 103 -1.66 5.72 -4.83
C VAL A 103 -2.53 4.48 -4.95
N LEU A 104 -2.36 3.72 -6.03
CA LEU A 104 -2.99 2.43 -6.25
C LEU A 104 -1.92 1.36 -6.39
N ASN A 105 -1.98 0.34 -5.55
CA ASN A 105 -1.02 -0.76 -5.51
C ASN A 105 -1.69 -2.07 -5.89
N THR A 106 -0.97 -2.90 -6.67
CA THR A 106 -1.33 -4.30 -6.92
C THR A 106 -0.10 -5.15 -6.66
N MET A 107 -0.16 -5.98 -5.63
CA MET A 107 0.98 -6.71 -5.08
C MET A 107 0.72 -8.21 -5.08
N VAL A 108 1.78 -8.98 -5.27
CA VAL A 108 1.78 -10.43 -5.04
C VAL A 108 2.64 -10.69 -3.82
N ASN A 109 2.08 -11.34 -2.81
CA ASN A 109 2.71 -11.63 -1.53
C ASN A 109 2.93 -13.13 -1.36
N LEU A 110 4.07 -13.49 -0.81
CA LEU A 110 4.31 -14.80 -0.22
C LEU A 110 4.04 -14.67 1.28
N VAL A 111 3.10 -15.43 1.80
CA VAL A 111 2.62 -15.33 3.19
C VAL A 111 2.89 -16.63 3.92
N LEU A 112 3.54 -16.53 5.08
CA LEU A 112 3.74 -17.63 6.02
C LEU A 112 2.83 -17.43 7.22
N ARG A 113 1.91 -18.37 7.45
CA ARG A 113 0.98 -18.41 8.59
C ARG A 113 1.45 -19.45 9.62
N TYR A 114 1.37 -19.12 10.89
CA TYR A 114 1.48 -20.13 11.94
C TYR A 114 0.07 -20.64 12.28
N PRO A 115 -0.21 -21.95 12.14
CA PRO A 115 -1.54 -22.48 12.33
C PRO A 115 -1.94 -22.36 13.82
N GLY A 116 -3.00 -21.63 14.06
CA GLY A 116 -3.63 -21.46 15.37
C GLY A 116 -5.12 -21.76 15.28
N GLU A 117 -5.72 -22.24 16.36
CA GLU A 117 -7.15 -22.60 16.38
C GLU A 117 -8.06 -21.35 16.36
N VAL A 118 -7.67 -20.31 17.08
CA VAL A 118 -8.44 -19.06 17.19
C VAL A 118 -7.67 -17.89 16.59
N VAL A 119 -6.37 -17.81 16.84
CA VAL A 119 -5.50 -16.73 16.39
C VAL A 119 -4.43 -17.32 15.47
N THR A 120 -4.34 -16.82 14.28
CA THR A 120 -3.36 -17.23 13.26
C THR A 120 -2.44 -16.06 12.94
N PRO A 121 -1.28 -15.94 13.58
CA PRO A 121 -0.29 -14.94 13.22
C PRO A 121 0.34 -15.28 11.87
N TYR A 122 0.74 -14.24 11.14
CA TYR A 122 1.39 -14.39 9.84
C TYR A 122 2.38 -13.28 9.56
N ILE A 123 3.32 -13.59 8.67
CA ILE A 123 4.26 -12.66 8.09
C ILE A 123 4.28 -12.85 6.57
N GLY A 124 4.68 -11.84 5.85
CA GLY A 124 4.79 -11.94 4.40
C GLY A 124 5.74 -10.94 3.78
N ILE A 125 6.12 -11.26 2.57
CA ILE A 125 6.92 -10.40 1.69
C ILE A 125 6.27 -10.38 0.32
N GLY A 126 6.23 -9.23 -0.31
CA GLY A 126 5.62 -9.07 -1.62
C GLY A 126 6.29 -8.06 -2.51
N GLY A 127 5.95 -8.15 -3.78
CA GLY A 127 6.35 -7.20 -4.81
C GLY A 127 5.24 -7.01 -5.83
N GLY A 128 5.23 -5.86 -6.49
CA GLY A 128 4.20 -5.56 -7.47
C GLY A 128 4.29 -4.16 -8.03
N TRP A 129 3.21 -3.77 -8.69
CA TRP A 129 3.11 -2.48 -9.36
C TRP A 129 2.35 -1.47 -8.53
N SER A 130 2.89 -0.27 -8.50
CA SER A 130 2.29 0.88 -7.84
C SER A 130 2.12 2.02 -8.83
N HIS A 131 0.95 2.63 -8.80
CA HIS A 131 0.58 3.79 -9.60
C HIS A 131 0.34 4.98 -8.68
N GLY A 132 1.22 5.99 -8.75
CA GLY A 132 1.04 7.25 -8.05
C GLY A 132 0.49 8.31 -8.98
N THR A 133 -0.60 8.97 -8.62
CA THR A 133 -1.22 10.05 -9.36
C THR A 133 -1.24 11.31 -8.50
N LEU A 134 -0.62 12.36 -9.00
CA LEU A 134 -0.70 13.70 -8.43
C LEU A 134 -1.90 14.42 -9.05
N LEU A 135 -2.77 14.94 -8.20
CA LEU A 135 -3.95 15.70 -8.61
C LEU A 135 -3.73 17.19 -8.30
N ASN A 136 -4.01 18.03 -9.29
CA ASN A 136 -3.83 19.48 -9.21
C ASN A 136 -2.45 19.88 -8.68
N PRO A 137 -1.35 19.47 -9.34
CA PRO A 137 -0.02 19.78 -8.87
C PRO A 137 0.25 21.28 -8.97
N ASN A 138 0.03 22.01 -7.87
CA ASN A 138 0.39 23.43 -7.78
C ASN A 138 1.90 23.57 -7.59
N ILE A 139 2.64 23.11 -8.60
CA ILE A 139 4.11 23.12 -8.66
C ILE A 139 4.53 24.14 -9.70
N ILE A 140 5.52 24.98 -9.39
CA ILE A 140 6.09 25.93 -10.35
C ILE A 140 6.61 25.17 -11.58
N GLY A 141 6.17 25.58 -12.77
CA GLY A 141 6.48 24.93 -14.05
C GLY A 141 5.55 23.77 -14.44
N ARG A 142 4.52 23.46 -13.62
CA ARG A 142 3.54 22.39 -13.88
C ARG A 142 2.09 22.81 -13.64
N ALA A 143 1.83 24.13 -13.53
CA ALA A 143 0.50 24.68 -13.25
C ALA A 143 -0.55 24.36 -14.34
N ASP A 144 -0.10 23.94 -15.53
CA ASP A 144 -0.99 23.62 -16.67
C ASP A 144 -1.43 22.15 -16.72
N LYS A 145 -1.00 21.32 -15.73
CA LYS A 145 -1.33 19.88 -15.69
C LYS A 145 -2.37 19.62 -14.61
N ASP A 146 -3.54 19.12 -14.99
CA ASP A 146 -4.59 18.72 -14.05
C ASP A 146 -4.22 17.45 -13.26
N PHE A 147 -3.45 16.55 -13.87
CA PHE A 147 -2.96 15.34 -13.24
C PHE A 147 -1.64 14.87 -13.84
N GLU A 148 -0.83 14.20 -13.04
CA GLU A 148 0.40 13.56 -13.49
C GLU A 148 0.53 12.19 -12.80
N SER A 149 0.77 11.13 -13.57
CA SER A 149 0.87 9.77 -13.05
C SER A 149 2.24 9.17 -13.32
N ALA A 150 2.73 8.39 -12.35
CA ALA A 150 3.93 7.59 -12.48
C ALA A 150 3.66 6.15 -12.06
N ARG A 151 4.42 5.23 -12.65
CA ARG A 151 4.41 3.81 -12.29
C ARG A 151 5.74 3.45 -11.67
N ALA A 152 5.68 2.63 -10.62
CA ALA A 152 6.88 2.11 -9.98
C ALA A 152 6.69 0.64 -9.64
N PHE A 153 7.80 -0.09 -9.61
CA PHE A 153 7.82 -1.39 -8.97
C PHE A 153 8.07 -1.17 -7.48
N GLY A 154 7.18 -1.73 -6.64
CA GLY A 154 7.28 -1.63 -5.20
C GLY A 154 7.51 -2.98 -4.56
N HIS A 155 8.01 -2.97 -3.33
CA HIS A 155 8.07 -4.13 -2.46
C HIS A 155 7.45 -3.81 -1.11
N GLN A 156 6.95 -4.86 -0.45
CA GLN A 156 6.33 -4.71 0.86
C GLN A 156 6.68 -5.86 1.79
N TYR A 157 6.67 -5.56 3.08
CA TYR A 157 6.73 -6.53 4.17
C TYR A 157 5.47 -6.37 5.00
N LEU A 158 4.88 -7.48 5.39
CA LEU A 158 3.66 -7.48 6.19
C LEU A 158 3.79 -8.43 7.39
N ALA A 159 3.17 -8.05 8.47
CA ALA A 159 3.06 -8.87 9.67
C ALA A 159 1.70 -8.60 10.33
N GLY A 160 1.00 -9.65 10.70
CA GLY A 160 -0.33 -9.52 11.24
C GLY A 160 -0.82 -10.76 11.96
N ALA A 161 -2.07 -10.69 12.36
CA ALA A 161 -2.79 -11.83 12.92
C ALA A 161 -4.23 -11.83 12.45
N GLN A 162 -4.74 -13.00 12.15
CA GLN A 162 -6.14 -13.29 11.88
C GLN A 162 -6.77 -13.88 13.13
N VAL A 163 -7.97 -13.45 13.47
CA VAL A 163 -8.76 -13.99 14.58
C VAL A 163 -10.03 -14.58 14.02
N MET A 164 -10.26 -15.85 14.26
CA MET A 164 -11.48 -16.55 13.84
C MET A 164 -12.67 -16.07 14.68
N VAL A 165 -13.66 -15.48 14.03
CA VAL A 165 -14.91 -15.02 14.67
C VAL A 165 -16.02 -16.07 14.44
N SER A 166 -15.98 -16.75 13.31
CA SER A 166 -16.86 -17.88 13.00
C SER A 166 -16.14 -18.85 12.07
N PRO A 167 -16.64 -20.09 11.84
CA PRO A 167 -15.99 -21.08 10.98
C PRO A 167 -15.67 -20.61 9.55
N LYS A 168 -16.22 -19.48 9.12
CA LYS A 168 -16.05 -18.92 7.78
C LYS A 168 -15.65 -17.45 7.77
N VAL A 169 -15.44 -16.84 8.95
CA VAL A 169 -15.19 -15.41 9.05
C VAL A 169 -14.03 -15.16 9.99
N TYR A 170 -13.05 -14.41 9.47
CA TYR A 170 -11.90 -13.93 10.23
C TYR A 170 -11.91 -12.40 10.27
N VAL A 171 -11.42 -11.84 11.34
CA VAL A 171 -11.02 -10.44 11.44
C VAL A 171 -9.51 -10.41 11.54
N PHE A 172 -8.86 -9.49 10.86
CA PHE A 172 -7.41 -9.41 10.91
C PHE A 172 -6.93 -7.99 11.22
N GLY A 173 -5.77 -7.93 11.87
CA GLY A 173 -4.97 -6.72 12.00
C GLY A 173 -3.61 -6.95 11.36
N GLU A 174 -3.15 -6.02 10.55
CA GLU A 174 -1.91 -6.14 9.79
C GLU A 174 -1.10 -4.84 9.87
N TYR A 175 0.18 -4.97 10.09
CA TYR A 175 1.17 -3.92 9.88
C TYR A 175 1.84 -4.16 8.52
N ARG A 176 2.02 -3.08 7.77
CA ARG A 176 2.62 -3.13 6.44
C ARG A 176 3.69 -2.05 6.30
N TYR A 177 4.83 -2.45 5.78
CA TYR A 177 5.85 -1.55 5.28
C TYR A 177 5.89 -1.65 3.76
N PHE A 178 5.74 -0.54 3.07
CA PHE A 178 5.78 -0.45 1.60
C PHE A 178 6.85 0.54 1.16
N SER A 179 7.56 0.22 0.07
CA SER A 179 8.54 1.10 -0.56
C SER A 179 8.47 0.99 -2.08
N ALA A 180 8.45 2.15 -2.75
CA ALA A 180 8.49 2.27 -4.20
C ALA A 180 9.17 3.57 -4.60
N ASN A 181 9.91 3.55 -5.72
CA ASN A 181 10.59 4.72 -6.28
C ASN A 181 9.83 5.20 -7.50
N TYR A 182 9.16 6.34 -7.37
CA TYR A 182 8.44 6.96 -8.48
C TYR A 182 9.31 7.97 -9.20
N HIS A 183 9.20 7.96 -10.52
CA HIS A 183 9.82 8.94 -11.40
C HIS A 183 8.74 9.61 -12.23
N TRP A 184 8.48 10.87 -11.96
CA TRP A 184 7.72 11.77 -12.82
C TRP A 184 8.72 12.60 -13.65
N ASP A 185 8.31 13.12 -14.80
CA ASP A 185 9.17 13.94 -15.64
C ASP A 185 9.82 15.10 -14.85
N GLY A 186 11.14 14.98 -14.59
CA GLY A 186 11.92 15.97 -13.82
C GLY A 186 11.69 15.95 -12.30
N LEU A 187 10.92 14.99 -11.77
CA LEU A 187 10.70 14.81 -10.34
C LEU A 187 10.88 13.33 -9.97
N ALA A 188 11.79 13.02 -9.08
CA ALA A 188 11.98 11.68 -8.53
C ALA A 188 11.62 11.66 -7.04
N VAL A 189 10.83 10.69 -6.62
CA VAL A 189 10.38 10.54 -5.23
C VAL A 189 10.62 9.10 -4.77
N ASP A 190 11.40 8.94 -3.72
CA ASP A 190 11.53 7.67 -2.99
C ASP A 190 10.41 7.59 -1.95
N PHE A 191 9.38 6.83 -2.24
CA PHE A 191 8.17 6.76 -1.43
C PHE A 191 8.21 5.56 -0.48
N ARG A 192 8.18 5.82 0.83
CA ARG A 192 8.16 4.79 1.88
C ARG A 192 6.98 5.05 2.81
N VAL A 193 6.19 4.00 3.05
CA VAL A 193 5.00 4.04 3.92
C VAL A 193 5.06 2.91 4.95
N HIS A 194 4.66 3.24 6.14
CA HIS A 194 4.45 2.29 7.23
C HIS A 194 2.98 2.13 7.54
#